data_1edbcfd9701bf0589893eb6b99da36f5
#
_entry.id   1edbcfd9701bf0589893eb6b99da36f5
#
_cell.length_a   1.000
_cell.length_b   1.000
_cell.length_c   1.000
_cell.angle_alpha   90.00
_cell.angle_beta   90.00
_cell.angle_gamma   90.00
#
_symmetry.space_group_name_H-M   'P 1'
#
loop_
_entity.id
_entity.type
_entity.pdbx_description
1 polymer ?
#
loop_
_entity_poly.entity_id
_entity_poly.type
_entity_poly.pdbx_seq_one_letter_code
_entity_poly.pdbx_strand_id
1 'polypeptide(L)'
;MVAPYYADEYVSLYLGDCREHTEWLGCDVLVTDPPYGIGWRGVSTTYRRGVCVRRSSPEIAGDRDTSVRDEVLALWGERPAMVFGSWRRPRPAGVRHRLIWDK
;
A
#
# COMPACT_ATOMS: atom_id res chain seq x y z
N MET A 1 11.07 -6.50 19.78
CA MET A 1 11.57 -6.87 18.44
C MET A 1 10.82 -8.10 17.96
N VAL A 2 10.18 -8.05 16.82
CA VAL A 2 9.43 -9.17 16.25
C VAL A 2 10.33 -9.89 15.25
N ALA A 3 10.32 -11.22 15.28
CA ALA A 3 11.07 -12.02 14.31
C ALA A 3 10.47 -11.87 12.92
N PRO A 4 11.28 -11.79 11.86
CA PRO A 4 10.77 -11.78 10.50
C PRO A 4 10.10 -13.12 10.15
N TYR A 5 9.11 -13.05 9.27
CA TYR A 5 8.49 -14.23 8.69
C TYR A 5 9.49 -15.03 7.81
N TYR A 6 10.34 -14.30 7.13
CA TYR A 6 11.44 -14.83 6.33
C TYR A 6 12.60 -13.85 6.36
N ALA A 7 13.82 -14.35 6.39
CA ALA A 7 15.02 -13.52 6.24
C ALA A 7 16.14 -14.29 5.57
N ASP A 8 16.89 -13.59 4.72
CA ASP A 8 18.17 -14.03 4.17
C ASP A 8 19.16 -12.86 4.18
N GLU A 9 20.26 -12.97 3.46
CA GLU A 9 21.28 -11.91 3.41
C GLU A 9 20.81 -10.61 2.73
N TYR A 10 19.73 -10.65 1.93
CA TYR A 10 19.26 -9.51 1.16
C TYR A 10 17.89 -8.99 1.61
N VAL A 11 17.04 -9.85 2.18
CA VAL A 11 15.64 -9.55 2.44
C VAL A 11 15.22 -10.00 3.84
N SER A 12 14.46 -9.14 4.51
CA SER A 12 13.70 -9.51 5.70
C SER A 12 12.23 -9.18 5.46
N LEU A 13 11.36 -10.20 5.53
CA LEU A 13 9.93 -10.07 5.36
C LEU A 13 9.22 -10.14 6.71
N TYR A 14 8.33 -9.20 6.94
CA TYR A 14 7.49 -9.16 8.14
C TYR A 14 6.01 -9.29 7.73
N LEU A 15 5.30 -10.17 8.40
CA LEU A 15 3.87 -10.38 8.21
C LEU A 15 3.10 -9.60 9.27
N GLY A 16 2.23 -8.69 8.85
CA GLY A 16 1.38 -7.93 9.74
C GLY A 16 1.16 -6.49 9.30
N ASP A 17 0.56 -5.72 10.17
CA ASP A 17 0.36 -4.29 9.93
C ASP A 17 1.68 -3.53 10.13
N CYS A 18 2.10 -2.78 9.12
CA CYS A 18 3.36 -2.02 9.16
C CYS A 18 3.37 -0.91 10.23
N ARG A 19 2.23 -0.53 10.76
CA ARG A 19 2.14 0.43 11.87
C ARG A 19 2.52 -0.19 13.22
N GLU A 20 2.37 -1.51 13.33
CA GLU A 20 2.75 -2.30 14.51
C GLU A 20 4.19 -2.81 14.43
N HIS A 21 4.67 -3.06 13.22
CA HIS A 21 6.05 -3.47 12.94
C HIS A 21 6.86 -2.24 12.52
N THR A 22 7.88 -1.89 13.25
CA THR A 22 8.66 -0.65 13.03
C THR A 22 10.08 -0.87 12.51
N GLU A 23 10.45 -2.10 12.19
CA GLU A 23 11.77 -2.47 11.70
C GLU A 23 12.12 -1.75 10.39
N TRP A 24 11.14 -1.50 9.55
CA TRP A 24 11.29 -0.77 8.29
C TRP A 24 11.74 0.70 8.48
N LEU A 25 11.52 1.28 9.65
CA LEU A 25 11.96 2.65 9.94
C LEU A 25 13.49 2.80 9.97
N GLY A 26 14.24 1.71 10.09
CA GLY A 26 15.69 1.71 10.00
C GLY A 26 16.25 1.75 8.59
N CYS A 27 15.41 1.69 7.56
CA CYS A 27 15.85 1.70 6.16
C CYS A 27 16.13 3.12 5.66
N ASP A 28 16.86 3.24 4.54
CA ASP A 28 17.23 4.53 3.96
C ASP A 28 16.14 5.14 3.08
N VAL A 29 15.35 4.30 2.43
CA VAL A 29 14.29 4.70 1.49
C VAL A 29 13.03 3.90 1.76
N LEU A 30 11.89 4.57 1.71
CA LEU A 30 10.57 3.94 1.76
C LEU A 30 10.00 3.84 0.35
N VAL A 31 9.58 2.63 -0.06
CA VAL A 31 8.76 2.41 -1.25
C VAL A 31 7.49 1.71 -0.80
N THR A 32 6.33 2.35 -0.99
CA THR A 32 5.08 1.83 -0.44
C THR A 32 3.91 2.02 -1.38
N ASP A 33 3.04 1.01 -1.41
CA ASP A 33 1.77 1.02 -2.12
C ASP A 33 0.62 0.85 -1.09
N PRO A 34 0.31 1.93 -0.33
CA PRO A 34 -0.70 1.87 0.71
C PRO A 34 -2.11 1.82 0.13
N PRO A 35 -3.13 1.47 0.91
CA PRO A 35 -4.51 1.65 0.50
C PRO A 35 -4.76 3.10 0.06
N TYR A 36 -5.39 3.28 -1.12
CA TYR A 36 -5.54 4.61 -1.73
C TYR A 36 -6.66 5.45 -1.12
N GLY A 37 -7.49 4.86 -0.28
CA GLY A 37 -8.63 5.53 0.32
C GLY A 37 -9.80 5.76 -0.65
N ILE A 38 -9.90 4.99 -1.71
CA ILE A 38 -10.92 5.13 -2.76
C ILE A 38 -12.08 4.14 -2.64
N GLY A 39 -12.06 3.28 -1.62
CA GLY A 39 -13.06 2.23 -1.44
C GLY A 39 -13.13 1.28 -2.63
N TRP A 40 -11.96 0.91 -3.18
CA TRP A 40 -11.90 0.09 -4.37
C TRP A 40 -12.57 -1.26 -4.18
N ARG A 41 -13.45 -1.59 -5.11
CA ARG A 41 -14.11 -2.89 -5.20
C ARG A 41 -13.86 -3.46 -6.58
N GLY A 42 -13.01 -4.46 -6.65
CA GLY A 42 -12.77 -5.19 -7.88
C GLY A 42 -13.92 -6.13 -8.21
N VAL A 43 -14.22 -6.23 -9.49
CA VAL A 43 -15.11 -7.26 -10.02
C VAL A 43 -14.26 -8.20 -10.87
N SER A 44 -14.13 -9.43 -10.43
CA SER A 44 -13.50 -10.48 -11.23
C SER A 44 -14.55 -11.14 -12.11
N THR A 45 -14.31 -11.13 -13.41
CA THR A 45 -15.16 -11.83 -14.38
C THR A 45 -14.41 -13.07 -14.84
N THR A 46 -14.95 -14.23 -14.54
CA THR A 46 -14.43 -15.51 -15.03
C THR A 46 -15.46 -16.18 -15.92
N TYR A 47 -15.00 -16.77 -17.01
CA TYR A 47 -15.85 -17.59 -17.88
C TYR A 47 -15.62 -19.06 -17.52
N ARG A 48 -16.65 -19.71 -17.03
CA ARG A 48 -16.69 -21.16 -16.84
C ARG A 48 -17.72 -21.76 -17.75
N ARG A 49 -17.30 -22.65 -18.63
CA ARG A 49 -18.20 -23.37 -19.58
C ARG A 49 -19.14 -22.44 -20.37
N GLY A 50 -18.62 -21.30 -20.83
CA GLY A 50 -19.38 -20.31 -21.56
C GLY A 50 -20.28 -19.42 -20.70
N VAL A 51 -20.31 -19.58 -19.40
CA VAL A 51 -21.11 -18.74 -18.50
C VAL A 51 -20.20 -17.69 -17.84
N CYS A 52 -20.65 -16.43 -17.94
CA CYS A 52 -19.98 -15.30 -17.29
C CYS A 52 -20.31 -15.30 -15.79
N VAL A 53 -19.32 -15.52 -14.95
CA VAL A 53 -19.47 -15.43 -13.50
C VAL A 53 -18.76 -14.17 -13.01
N ARG A 54 -19.50 -13.23 -12.43
CA ARG A 54 -18.98 -12.04 -11.76
C ARG A 54 -18.86 -12.31 -10.27
N ARG A 55 -17.68 -12.12 -9.73
CA ARG A 55 -17.44 -12.14 -8.27
C ARG A 55 -16.91 -10.79 -7.85
N SER A 56 -17.51 -10.18 -6.83
CA SER A 56 -16.94 -9.02 -6.18
C SER A 56 -15.73 -9.46 -5.34
N SER A 57 -14.63 -8.76 -5.49
CA SER A 57 -13.49 -8.91 -4.58
C SER A 57 -13.85 -8.36 -3.20
N PRO A 58 -13.27 -8.93 -2.12
CA PRO A 58 -13.42 -8.34 -0.79
C PRO A 58 -12.86 -6.92 -0.76
N GLU A 59 -13.40 -6.11 0.13
CA GLU A 59 -12.92 -4.76 0.38
C GLU A 59 -11.45 -4.78 0.83
N ILE A 60 -10.64 -3.85 0.32
CA ILE A 60 -9.26 -3.70 0.78
C ILE A 60 -9.29 -3.07 2.17
N ALA A 61 -8.61 -3.70 3.13
CA ALA A 61 -8.52 -3.19 4.47
C ALA A 61 -7.88 -1.78 4.49
N GLY A 62 -8.54 -0.82 5.17
CA GLY A 62 -8.05 0.55 5.29
C GLY A 62 -8.24 1.42 4.06
N ASP A 63 -8.97 0.97 3.02
CA ASP A 63 -9.15 1.71 1.77
C ASP A 63 -10.35 2.68 1.77
N ARG A 64 -10.94 2.96 2.92
CA ARG A 64 -12.05 3.93 3.04
C ARG A 64 -11.57 5.38 3.03
N ASP A 65 -10.37 5.62 3.50
CA ASP A 65 -9.73 6.92 3.57
C ASP A 65 -8.20 6.79 3.44
N THR A 66 -7.48 7.89 3.59
CA THR A 66 -6.03 7.94 3.47
C THR A 66 -5.31 7.78 4.81
N SER A 67 -5.98 7.37 5.88
CA SER A 67 -5.41 7.35 7.24
C SER A 67 -4.20 6.43 7.36
N VAL A 68 -4.23 5.25 6.77
CA VAL A 68 -3.09 4.30 6.80
C VAL A 68 -1.86 4.92 6.14
N ARG A 69 -2.02 5.49 4.95
CA ARG A 69 -0.94 6.21 4.26
C ARG A 69 -0.38 7.34 5.11
N ASP A 70 -1.25 8.15 5.67
CA ASP A 70 -0.85 9.34 6.41
C ASP A 70 -0.15 8.97 7.72
N GLU A 71 -0.59 7.94 8.41
CA GLU A 71 0.08 7.40 9.60
C GLU A 71 1.48 6.86 9.27
N VAL A 72 1.62 6.09 8.21
CA VAL A 72 2.91 5.55 7.76
C VAL A 72 3.88 6.66 7.40
N LEU A 73 3.43 7.65 6.66
CA LEU A 73 4.26 8.80 6.27
C LEU A 73 4.63 9.70 7.45
N ALA A 74 3.75 9.83 8.43
CA ALA A 74 4.07 10.54 9.67
C ALA A 74 5.17 9.84 10.48
N LEU A 75 5.14 8.52 10.54
CA LEU A 75 6.21 7.73 11.16
C LEU A 75 7.54 7.83 10.41
N TRP A 76 7.49 7.82 9.08
CA TRP A 76 8.68 7.89 8.23
C TRP A 76 9.37 9.25 8.29
N GLY A 77 8.59 10.33 8.31
CA GLY A 77 9.12 11.70 8.31
C GLY A 77 9.55 12.18 6.91
N GLU A 78 10.52 13.08 6.87
CA GLU A 78 10.95 13.77 5.65
C GLU A 78 12.02 13.03 4.84
N ARG A 79 12.32 11.81 5.21
CA ARG A 79 13.30 10.99 4.49
C ARG A 79 12.80 10.58 3.10
N PRO A 80 13.69 10.18 2.18
CA PRO A 80 13.28 9.80 0.83
C PRO A 80 12.21 8.71 0.81
N ALA A 81 11.14 8.95 0.06
CA ALA A 81 10.05 7.99 -0.10
C ALA A 81 9.45 8.05 -1.51
N MET A 82 9.02 6.90 -2.00
CA MET A 82 8.15 6.76 -3.17
C MET A 82 6.83 6.15 -2.72
N VAL A 83 5.73 6.85 -2.98
CA VAL A 83 4.40 6.46 -2.51
C VAL A 83 3.46 6.38 -3.71
N PHE A 84 2.91 5.20 -3.94
CA PHE A 84 1.85 5.03 -4.93
C PHE A 84 0.52 5.52 -4.38
N GLY A 85 -0.33 6.03 -5.25
CA GLY A 85 -1.61 6.56 -4.83
C GLY A 85 -2.55 6.83 -5.99
N SER A 86 -3.74 7.31 -5.66
CA SER A 86 -4.76 7.70 -6.63
C SER A 86 -4.91 9.22 -6.66
N TRP A 87 -5.05 9.77 -7.87
CA TRP A 87 -5.37 11.18 -8.08
C TRP A 87 -6.75 11.60 -7.53
N ARG A 88 -7.60 10.61 -7.19
CA ARG A 88 -8.93 10.85 -6.60
C ARG A 88 -8.88 11.34 -5.15
N ARG A 89 -7.72 11.25 -4.51
CA ARG A 89 -7.51 11.70 -3.15
C ARG A 89 -6.42 12.76 -3.08
N PRO A 90 -6.45 13.63 -2.08
CA PRO A 90 -5.40 14.63 -1.90
C PRO A 90 -4.03 13.96 -1.80
N ARG A 91 -3.03 14.57 -2.40
CA ARG A 91 -1.65 14.12 -2.27
C ARG A 91 -1.18 14.22 -0.82
N PRO A 92 -0.24 13.38 -0.39
CA PRO A 92 0.40 13.55 0.91
C PRO A 92 1.08 14.91 1.03
N ALA A 93 1.22 15.41 2.25
CA ALA A 93 2.03 16.58 2.51
C ALA A 93 3.50 16.35 2.14
N GLY A 94 4.21 17.38 1.69
CA GLY A 94 5.64 17.33 1.40
C GLY A 94 6.03 16.67 0.08
N VAL A 95 5.07 16.36 -0.80
CA VAL A 95 5.37 15.82 -2.13
C VAL A 95 6.13 16.84 -2.97
N ARG A 96 7.33 16.45 -3.45
CA ARG A 96 8.18 17.29 -4.30
C ARG A 96 8.00 17.01 -5.78
N HIS A 97 7.82 15.72 -6.14
CA HIS A 97 7.67 15.26 -7.52
C HIS A 97 6.46 14.36 -7.64
N ARG A 98 5.78 14.44 -8.77
CA ARG A 98 4.67 13.58 -9.10
C ARG A 98 4.94 12.89 -10.44
N LEU A 99 4.90 11.57 -10.44
CA LEU A 99 4.93 10.75 -11.63
C LEU A 99 3.52 10.25 -11.92
N ILE A 100 3.12 10.30 -13.16
CA ILE A 100 1.81 9.81 -13.61
C ILE A 100 2.03 8.63 -14.53
N TRP A 101 1.41 7.51 -14.18
CA TRP A 101 1.36 6.35 -15.05
C TRP A 101 0.09 6.42 -15.90
N ASP A 102 0.28 6.65 -17.17
CA ASP A 102 -0.79 6.62 -18.18
C ASP A 102 -0.80 5.25 -18.85
N LYS A 103 -1.94 4.56 -18.77
CA LYS A 103 -2.15 3.23 -19.37
C LYS A 103 -2.81 3.34 -20.73
#